data_045090ec6825a8e1f2e6faf2d19542f0
#
_entry.id   045090ec6825a8e1f2e6faf2d19542f0
#
_cell.length_a   1.000
_cell.length_b   1.000
_cell.length_c   1.000
_cell.angle_alpha   90.00
_cell.angle_beta   90.00
_cell.angle_gamma   90.00
#
_symmetry.space_group_name_H-M   'P 1'
#
loop_
_entity.id
_entity.type
_entity.pdbx_description
1 polymer ?
#
loop_
_entity_poly.entity_id
_entity_poly.type
_entity_poly.pdbx_seq_one_letter_code
_entity_poly.pdbx_strand_id
1 'polypeptide(L)'
;MAKTTKPGASARRPRKRERKNITFGVAHIKSSFNNTIVSISDPEGNVLAWASAGNVGFKGSRKSTPFAAQLAAEQCAKRAMEHGVRRVDVLVRGPGSGRETAIRSLAAAGIEVAGIKDVTPIPHNGCRPKKRRRV
;
A
#
# COMPACT_ATOMS: atom_id res chain seq x y z
N MET A 1 31.82 38.28 9.62
CA MET A 1 31.41 38.00 8.75
C MET A 1 30.53 37.09 8.66
N ALA A 2 29.90 37.18 8.44
CA ALA A 2 28.94 36.44 8.32
C ALA A 2 28.90 35.21 7.84
N LYS A 3 28.90 34.67 8.09
CA LYS A 3 28.65 33.83 7.71
C LYS A 3 27.98 33.18 7.38
N THR A 4 28.07 33.18 7.19
CA THR A 4 27.45 32.71 6.41
C THR A 4 26.81 31.49 6.48
N THR A 5 25.69 31.49 6.62
CA THR A 5 24.80 30.41 6.50
C THR A 5 25.07 29.68 5.25
N LYS A 6 25.34 28.44 5.41
CA LYS A 6 25.49 27.60 4.26
C LYS A 6 24.21 27.57 3.46
N PRO A 7 24.19 28.08 2.26
CA PRO A 7 22.97 28.05 1.47
C PRO A 7 22.39 26.65 1.28
N GLY A 8 23.26 25.65 1.25
CA GLY A 8 22.83 24.26 1.05
C GLY A 8 22.03 23.70 2.20
N ALA A 9 22.30 24.10 3.43
CA ALA A 9 21.55 23.59 4.58
C ALA A 9 20.17 24.23 4.67
N SER A 10 20.06 25.53 4.37
CA SER A 10 18.80 26.22 4.42
C SER A 10 17.90 25.90 3.23
N ALA A 11 18.49 25.50 2.12
CA ALA A 11 17.75 25.17 0.91
C ALA A 11 17.03 23.82 1.01
N ARG A 12 17.39 23.01 1.96
CA ARG A 12 16.76 21.71 2.16
C ARG A 12 15.52 21.81 3.03
N ARG A 13 14.65 22.70 2.68
CA ARG A 13 13.31 22.66 3.26
C ARG A 13 12.65 21.37 2.83
N PRO A 14 12.02 20.63 3.78
CA PRO A 14 11.28 19.47 3.36
C PRO A 14 10.29 19.89 2.29
N ARG A 15 10.37 19.26 1.14
CA ARG A 15 9.42 19.52 0.06
C ARG A 15 8.03 19.30 0.63
N LYS A 16 7.23 20.34 0.66
CA LYS A 16 5.82 20.17 0.93
C LYS A 16 5.29 19.16 -0.07
N ARG A 17 4.79 18.06 0.45
CA ARG A 17 4.13 17.10 -0.41
C ARG A 17 2.97 17.81 -1.09
N GLU A 18 3.01 17.89 -2.38
CA GLU A 18 1.93 18.44 -3.15
C GLU A 18 0.68 17.60 -2.92
N ARG A 19 -0.38 18.24 -2.44
CA ARG A 19 -1.67 17.57 -2.32
C ARG A 19 -2.24 17.44 -3.72
N LYS A 20 -2.35 16.21 -4.16
CA LYS A 20 -3.01 15.90 -5.42
C LYS A 20 -4.50 15.78 -5.16
N ASN A 21 -5.33 16.51 -5.91
CA ASN A 21 -6.78 16.42 -5.80
C ASN A 21 -7.30 15.31 -6.70
N ILE A 22 -7.18 14.08 -6.24
CA ILE A 22 -7.65 12.91 -6.98
C ILE A 22 -8.74 12.26 -6.15
N THR A 23 -9.98 12.33 -6.63
CA THR A 23 -11.14 11.77 -5.92
C THR A 23 -11.32 10.28 -6.13
N PHE A 24 -10.94 9.78 -7.30
CA PHE A 24 -11.05 8.36 -7.64
C PHE A 24 -9.65 7.76 -7.78
N GLY A 25 -9.41 6.66 -7.11
CA GLY A 25 -8.13 5.98 -7.17
C GLY A 25 -8.27 4.48 -7.29
N VAL A 26 -7.14 3.82 -7.30
CA VAL A 26 -7.06 2.35 -7.33
C VAL A 26 -6.26 1.91 -6.11
N ALA A 27 -6.85 1.04 -5.30
CA ALA A 27 -6.18 0.45 -4.16
C ALA A 27 -5.59 -0.90 -4.57
N HIS A 28 -4.29 -1.04 -4.41
CA HIS A 28 -3.57 -2.27 -4.71
C HIS A 28 -3.21 -2.95 -3.40
N ILE A 29 -3.74 -4.14 -3.18
CA ILE A 29 -3.46 -4.93 -1.99
C ILE A 29 -2.68 -6.16 -2.41
N LYS A 30 -1.44 -6.25 -1.97
CA LYS A 30 -0.61 -7.43 -2.17
C LYS A 30 -0.48 -8.14 -0.83
N SER A 31 -1.11 -9.30 -0.71
CA SER A 31 -1.11 -10.07 0.52
C SER A 31 -0.42 -11.41 0.29
N SER A 32 0.75 -11.56 0.88
CA SER A 32 1.48 -12.82 0.87
C SER A 32 1.30 -13.53 2.22
N PHE A 33 1.83 -14.73 2.35
CA PHE A 33 1.80 -15.43 3.63
C PHE A 33 2.61 -14.73 4.70
N ASN A 34 3.54 -13.87 4.33
CA ASN A 34 4.46 -13.21 5.25
C ASN A 34 4.20 -11.73 5.46
N ASN A 35 3.45 -11.08 4.57
CA ASN A 35 3.30 -9.63 4.64
C ASN A 35 2.06 -9.17 3.86
N THR A 36 1.60 -7.97 4.16
CA THR A 36 0.55 -7.29 3.41
C THR A 36 1.01 -5.89 3.07
N ILE A 37 0.93 -5.53 1.81
CA ILE A 37 1.27 -4.20 1.33
C ILE A 37 0.04 -3.58 0.69
N VAL A 38 -0.32 -2.39 1.13
CA VAL A 38 -1.45 -1.64 0.58
C VAL A 38 -0.93 -0.36 -0.05
N SER A 39 -1.30 -0.11 -1.28
CA SER A 39 -0.96 1.14 -1.95
C SER A 39 -2.18 1.69 -2.67
N ILE A 40 -2.29 3.00 -2.69
CA ILE A 40 -3.37 3.68 -3.39
C ILE A 40 -2.75 4.57 -4.46
N SER A 41 -3.18 4.38 -5.69
CA SER A 41 -2.68 5.11 -6.84
C SER A 41 -3.81 5.88 -7.51
N ASP A 42 -3.44 6.79 -8.41
CA ASP A 42 -4.40 7.39 -9.32
C ASP A 42 -4.76 6.40 -10.43
N PRO A 43 -5.77 6.70 -11.29
CA PRO A 43 -6.13 5.79 -12.37
C PRO A 43 -5.02 5.56 -13.39
N GLU A 44 -4.03 6.43 -13.43
CA GLU A 44 -2.89 6.30 -14.35
C GLU A 44 -1.77 5.42 -13.79
N GLY A 45 -1.83 5.08 -12.50
CA GLY A 45 -0.85 4.22 -11.86
C GLY A 45 0.18 4.92 -10.98
N ASN A 46 0.08 6.23 -10.82
CA ASN A 46 1.00 6.97 -9.94
C ASN A 46 0.60 6.78 -8.48
N VAL A 47 1.52 6.26 -7.66
CA VAL A 47 1.23 5.96 -6.26
C VAL A 47 1.10 7.25 -5.45
N LEU A 48 -0.02 7.40 -4.76
CA LEU A 48 -0.30 8.53 -3.88
C LEU A 48 0.10 8.24 -2.43
N ALA A 49 -0.16 7.02 -1.98
CA ALA A 49 0.13 6.59 -0.62
C ALA A 49 0.35 5.09 -0.58
N TRP A 50 1.16 4.65 0.36
CA TRP A 50 1.36 3.22 0.58
C TRP A 50 1.68 2.97 2.05
N ALA A 51 1.37 1.77 2.50
CA ALA A 51 1.74 1.28 3.82
C ALA A 51 1.85 -0.23 3.77
N SER A 52 2.63 -0.78 4.68
CA SER A 52 2.78 -2.22 4.80
C SER A 52 2.79 -2.61 6.27
N ALA A 53 2.65 -3.90 6.54
CA ALA A 53 2.74 -4.39 7.91
C ALA A 53 4.08 -4.03 8.56
N GLY A 54 5.17 -4.08 7.79
CA GLY A 54 6.48 -3.67 8.28
C GLY A 54 6.58 -2.18 8.56
N ASN A 55 5.94 -1.36 7.74
CA ASN A 55 5.96 0.09 7.86
C ASN A 55 5.20 0.57 9.10
N VAL A 56 4.17 -0.15 9.53
CA VAL A 56 3.40 0.20 10.74
C VAL A 56 3.99 -0.38 12.02
N GLY A 57 5.16 -0.99 11.96
CA GLY A 57 5.91 -1.42 13.12
C GLY A 57 5.93 -2.91 13.42
N PHE A 58 5.28 -3.75 12.63
CA PHE A 58 5.33 -5.19 12.82
C PHE A 58 6.61 -5.78 12.26
N LYS A 59 7.12 -6.81 12.92
CA LYS A 59 8.34 -7.50 12.51
C LYS A 59 8.12 -9.02 12.50
N GLY A 60 8.85 -9.71 11.62
CA GLY A 60 8.84 -11.15 11.54
C GLY A 60 7.46 -11.73 11.22
N SER A 61 7.07 -12.78 11.93
CA SER A 61 5.81 -13.46 11.68
C SER A 61 4.58 -12.62 11.98
N ARG A 62 4.71 -11.56 12.75
CA ARG A 62 3.58 -10.66 13.07
C ARG A 62 3.08 -9.89 11.85
N LYS A 63 3.92 -9.73 10.83
CA LYS A 63 3.53 -9.06 9.59
C LYS A 63 2.47 -9.83 8.81
N SER A 64 2.35 -11.13 9.04
CA SER A 64 1.39 -11.96 8.32
C SER A 64 -0.02 -11.95 8.94
N THR A 65 -0.20 -11.29 10.09
CA THR A 65 -1.48 -11.31 10.79
C THR A 65 -2.51 -10.39 10.13
N PRO A 66 -3.82 -10.73 10.20
CA PRO A 66 -4.86 -9.83 9.72
C PRO A 66 -4.87 -8.47 10.43
N PHE A 67 -4.50 -8.45 11.71
CA PHE A 67 -4.39 -7.19 12.47
C PHE A 67 -3.35 -6.25 11.86
N ALA A 68 -2.21 -6.78 11.44
CA ALA A 68 -1.18 -5.98 10.78
C ALA A 68 -1.69 -5.42 9.45
N ALA A 69 -2.44 -6.21 8.68
CA ALA A 69 -3.06 -5.77 7.44
C ALA A 69 -4.08 -4.65 7.70
N GLN A 70 -4.85 -4.76 8.77
CA GLN A 70 -5.80 -3.73 9.17
C GLN A 70 -5.10 -2.40 9.42
N LEU A 71 -4.05 -2.40 10.22
CA LEU A 71 -3.31 -1.17 10.51
C LEU A 71 -2.64 -0.57 9.28
N ALA A 72 -2.09 -1.43 8.42
CA ALA A 72 -1.48 -0.98 7.17
C ALA A 72 -2.52 -0.30 6.27
N ALA A 73 -3.68 -0.90 6.12
CA ALA A 73 -4.75 -0.35 5.29
C ALA A 73 -5.28 0.96 5.87
N GLU A 74 -5.47 1.05 7.17
CA GLU A 74 -5.91 2.28 7.83
C GLU A 74 -4.93 3.42 7.61
N GLN A 75 -3.65 3.15 7.78
CA GLN A 75 -2.63 4.17 7.60
C GLN A 75 -2.54 4.63 6.14
N CYS A 76 -2.60 3.69 5.21
CA CYS A 76 -2.62 4.00 3.80
C CYS A 76 -3.84 4.85 3.42
N ALA A 77 -5.01 4.49 3.95
CA ALA A 77 -6.23 5.23 3.71
C ALA A 77 -6.16 6.67 4.22
N LYS A 78 -5.62 6.87 5.41
CA LYS A 78 -5.45 8.21 5.96
C LYS A 78 -4.55 9.08 5.09
N ARG A 79 -3.44 8.52 4.63
CA ARG A 79 -2.53 9.24 3.76
C ARG A 79 -3.15 9.55 2.40
N ALA A 80 -3.92 8.63 1.87
CA ALA A 80 -4.60 8.83 0.59
C ALA A 80 -5.69 9.90 0.70
N MET A 81 -6.41 9.93 1.82
CA MET A 81 -7.45 10.93 2.02
C MET A 81 -6.89 12.36 2.11
N GLU A 82 -5.64 12.52 2.51
CA GLU A 82 -4.96 13.81 2.45
C GLU A 82 -4.82 14.31 1.01
N HIS A 83 -4.79 13.42 0.04
CA HIS A 83 -4.77 13.77 -1.39
C HIS A 83 -6.16 13.86 -2.01
N GLY A 84 -7.20 13.79 -1.19
CA GLY A 84 -8.58 13.92 -1.64
C GLY A 84 -9.25 12.66 -2.13
N VAL A 85 -8.61 11.51 -2.01
CA VAL A 85 -9.19 10.23 -2.47
C VAL A 85 -10.42 9.89 -1.62
N ARG A 86 -11.54 9.62 -2.29
CA ARG A 86 -12.79 9.27 -1.62
C ARG A 86 -13.35 7.93 -2.07
N ARG A 87 -13.00 7.51 -3.27
CA ARG A 87 -13.52 6.29 -3.88
C ARG A 87 -12.39 5.54 -4.56
N VAL A 88 -12.35 4.22 -4.40
CA VAL A 88 -11.31 3.37 -4.99
C VAL A 88 -11.89 2.11 -5.57
N ASP A 89 -11.25 1.60 -6.62
CA ASP A 89 -11.39 0.22 -7.05
C ASP A 89 -10.28 -0.58 -6.38
N VAL A 90 -10.62 -1.73 -5.80
CA VAL A 90 -9.65 -2.57 -5.11
C VAL A 90 -9.18 -3.70 -6.01
N LEU A 91 -7.88 -3.77 -6.20
CA LEU A 91 -7.23 -4.88 -6.90
C LEU A 91 -6.43 -5.69 -5.90
N VAL A 92 -6.86 -6.92 -5.66
CA VAL A 92 -6.25 -7.80 -4.65
C VAL A 92 -5.37 -8.83 -5.33
N ARG A 93 -4.20 -9.05 -4.77
CA ARG A 93 -3.23 -10.01 -5.28
C ARG A 93 -2.68 -10.86 -4.14
N GLY A 94 -2.58 -12.15 -4.36
CA GLY A 94 -1.90 -13.07 -3.46
C GLY A 94 -2.83 -13.81 -2.50
N PRO A 95 -2.32 -14.87 -1.86
CA PRO A 95 -3.13 -15.78 -1.03
C PRO A 95 -3.15 -15.44 0.46
N GLY A 96 -2.57 -14.33 0.87
CA GLY A 96 -2.39 -14.00 2.30
C GLY A 96 -3.69 -13.83 3.06
N SER A 97 -3.64 -13.98 4.37
CA SER A 97 -4.79 -13.85 5.26
C SER A 97 -5.29 -12.41 5.41
N GLY A 98 -4.48 -11.43 5.05
CA GLY A 98 -4.84 -10.02 5.18
C GLY A 98 -5.72 -9.44 4.09
N ARG A 99 -6.09 -10.23 3.09
CA ARG A 99 -6.85 -9.74 1.92
C ARG A 99 -8.16 -9.06 2.31
N GLU A 100 -9.03 -9.81 2.98
CA GLU A 100 -10.35 -9.32 3.35
C GLU A 100 -10.27 -8.22 4.40
N THR A 101 -9.39 -8.38 5.37
CA THR A 101 -9.22 -7.41 6.44
C THR A 101 -8.76 -6.07 5.91
N ALA A 102 -7.85 -6.06 4.94
CA ALA A 102 -7.38 -4.82 4.33
C ALA A 102 -8.51 -4.10 3.60
N ILE A 103 -9.34 -4.83 2.85
CA ILE A 103 -10.48 -4.25 2.14
C ILE A 103 -11.49 -3.64 3.12
N ARG A 104 -11.82 -4.37 4.17
CA ARG A 104 -12.73 -3.87 5.21
C ARG A 104 -12.19 -2.63 5.90
N SER A 105 -10.89 -2.60 6.14
CA SER A 105 -10.24 -1.47 6.80
C SER A 105 -10.25 -0.21 5.94
N LEU A 106 -10.09 -0.35 4.63
CA LEU A 106 -10.22 0.77 3.71
C LEU A 106 -11.63 1.36 3.78
N ALA A 107 -12.65 0.51 3.77
CA ALA A 107 -14.04 0.95 3.87
C ALA A 107 -14.32 1.60 5.23
N ALA A 108 -13.80 1.02 6.31
CA ALA A 108 -13.98 1.55 7.66
C ALA A 108 -13.29 2.89 7.87
N ALA A 109 -12.21 3.15 7.15
CA ALA A 109 -11.49 4.42 7.24
C ALA A 109 -12.21 5.59 6.55
N GLY A 110 -13.24 5.30 5.76
CA GLY A 110 -14.04 6.32 5.10
C GLY A 110 -13.88 6.38 3.59
N ILE A 111 -13.13 5.46 2.99
CA ILE A 111 -12.98 5.38 1.55
C ILE A 111 -14.05 4.44 1.00
N GLU A 112 -14.82 4.91 0.01
CA GLU A 112 -15.82 4.09 -0.64
C GLU A 112 -15.15 3.10 -1.59
N VAL A 113 -15.46 1.82 -1.42
CA VAL A 113 -14.99 0.75 -2.31
C VAL A 113 -15.99 0.56 -3.44
N ALA A 114 -15.59 0.94 -4.65
CA ALA A 114 -16.48 0.85 -5.82
C ALA A 114 -16.56 -0.56 -6.38
N GLY A 115 -15.46 -1.29 -6.35
CA GLY A 115 -15.42 -2.65 -6.87
C GLY A 115 -14.19 -3.37 -6.35
N ILE A 116 -14.24 -4.68 -6.36
CA ILE A 116 -13.15 -5.54 -5.91
C ILE A 116 -12.85 -6.54 -7.01
N LYS A 117 -11.58 -6.62 -7.40
CA LYS A 117 -11.13 -7.55 -8.42
C LYS A 117 -9.89 -8.28 -7.96
N ASP A 118 -9.86 -9.59 -8.14
CA ASP A 118 -8.67 -10.39 -7.86
C ASP A 118 -7.79 -10.41 -9.10
N VAL A 119 -6.58 -9.92 -8.97
CA VAL A 119 -5.60 -9.84 -10.06
C VAL A 119 -4.37 -10.70 -9.79
N THR A 120 -4.52 -11.73 -8.96
CA THR A 120 -3.43 -12.65 -8.67
C THR A 120 -2.88 -13.23 -9.98
N PRO A 121 -1.57 -13.09 -10.24
CA PRO A 121 -1.01 -13.57 -11.49
C PRO A 121 -1.01 -15.10 -11.53
N ILE A 122 -1.51 -15.66 -12.61
CA ILE A 122 -1.53 -17.09 -12.85
C ILE A 122 -0.71 -17.34 -14.10
N PRO A 123 0.38 -18.13 -14.03
CA PRO A 123 1.19 -18.40 -15.22
C PRO A 123 0.43 -19.27 -16.21
N HIS A 124 0.59 -18.97 -17.48
CA HIS A 124 0.08 -19.81 -18.57
C HIS A 124 1.10 -20.88 -18.90
N ASN A 125 1.29 -21.84 -18.02
CA ASN A 125 2.33 -22.86 -17.99
C ASN A 125 3.74 -22.35 -17.62
N GLY A 126 4.07 -21.11 -17.82
CA GLY A 126 5.27 -20.44 -17.33
C GLY A 126 6.56 -21.24 -17.30
N CYS A 127 7.40 -20.94 -16.32
CA CYS A 127 8.68 -21.63 -16.12
C CYS A 127 8.49 -22.96 -15.43
N ARG A 128 9.42 -23.88 -15.69
CA ARG A 128 9.42 -25.18 -15.02
C ARG A 128 9.57 -24.98 -13.52
N PRO A 129 8.67 -25.56 -12.70
CA PRO A 129 8.78 -25.45 -11.24
C PRO A 129 10.00 -26.22 -10.72
N LYS A 130 10.43 -25.84 -9.52
CA LYS A 130 11.55 -26.54 -8.87
C LYS A 130 11.19 -28.01 -8.64
N LYS A 131 12.18 -28.84 -8.84
CA LYS A 131 12.04 -30.25 -8.46
C LYS A 131 11.94 -30.37 -6.94
N ARG A 132 11.34 -31.49 -6.53
CA ARG A 132 11.30 -31.89 -5.13
C ARG A 132 12.73 -32.02 -4.59
N ARG A 133 12.97 -31.48 -3.40
CA ARG A 133 14.27 -31.58 -2.75
C ARG A 133 14.61 -33.03 -2.48
N ARG A 134 15.84 -33.40 -2.81
CA ARG A 134 16.37 -34.68 -2.39
C ARG A 134 16.66 -34.61 -0.89
N VAL A 135 16.13 -35.55 -0.16
CA VAL A 135 16.33 -35.64 1.28
C VAL A 135 17.41 -36.70 1.56
#